data_b87783d1195687c4fb5dbb9a2be0d7b6
#
_entry.id   b87783d1195687c4fb5dbb9a2be0d7b6
#
_cell.length_a   1.000
_cell.length_b   1.000
_cell.length_c   1.000
_cell.angle_alpha   90.00
_cell.angle_beta   90.00
_cell.angle_gamma   90.00
#
_symmetry.space_group_name_H-M   'P 1'
#
loop_
_entity.id
_entity.type
_entity.pdbx_description
1 polymer ?
#
loop_
_entity_poly.entity_id
_entity_poly.type
_entity_poly.pdbx_seq_one_letter_code
_entity_poly.pdbx_strand_id
1 'polypeptide(L)'
;ILGSPISDILNENGRDVQYFQYGRLEHHPSNAGTPYEYQMGLLAQELAKALADRGQRSLAEAMAPVAADAGRGQWFPETNHDVSSANGFLRYFVDHGGLDAFGYPISEEFQDGDTLRQYFQRHILVKKAGQDIERAWVGFDYLAIVRSARVCHPLHNVDCPP
;
A
#
# COMPACT_ATOMS: atom_id res chain seq x y z
N ILE A 1 6.88 10.79 3.16
CA ILE A 1 5.74 9.88 2.95
C ILE A 1 6.04 8.91 1.80
N LEU A 2 6.47 9.39 0.62
CA LEU A 2 6.69 8.54 -0.57
C LEU A 2 8.06 7.82 -0.61
N GLY A 3 9.06 8.29 0.11
CA GLY A 3 10.44 7.81 -0.01
C GLY A 3 11.15 8.38 -1.26
N SER A 4 12.22 7.72 -1.71
CA SER A 4 12.95 8.12 -2.91
C SER A 4 12.23 7.70 -4.19
N PRO A 5 12.34 8.47 -5.30
CA PRO A 5 11.81 8.04 -6.59
C PRO A 5 12.57 6.79 -7.08
N ILE A 6 11.84 5.89 -7.73
CA ILE A 6 12.34 4.63 -8.28
C ILE A 6 12.05 4.47 -9.78
N SER A 7 11.44 5.49 -10.37
CA SER A 7 11.24 5.60 -11.81
C SER A 7 11.43 7.05 -12.28
N ASP A 8 11.62 7.22 -13.59
CA ASP A 8 11.35 8.48 -14.26
C ASP A 8 9.85 8.79 -14.24
N ILE A 9 9.47 9.98 -14.71
CA ILE A 9 8.06 10.31 -14.97
C ILE A 9 7.62 9.50 -16.20
N LEU A 10 6.53 8.76 -16.03
CA LEU A 10 5.94 7.91 -17.06
C LEU A 10 4.55 8.42 -17.40
N ASN A 11 4.14 8.30 -18.67
CA ASN A 11 2.76 8.56 -19.05
C ASN A 11 1.95 7.25 -19.03
N GLU A 12 0.97 7.17 -18.16
CA GLU A 12 0.09 6.00 -18.01
C GLU A 12 -1.37 6.42 -18.25
N ASN A 13 -1.94 5.91 -19.34
CA ASN A 13 -3.33 6.20 -19.72
C ASN A 13 -3.64 7.71 -19.81
N GLY A 14 -2.68 8.50 -20.31
CA GLY A 14 -2.81 9.94 -20.46
C GLY A 14 -2.56 10.75 -19.18
N ARG A 15 -2.04 10.13 -18.14
CA ARG A 15 -1.67 10.76 -16.87
C ARG A 15 -0.18 10.58 -16.62
N ASP A 16 0.48 11.64 -16.21
CA ASP A 16 1.87 11.56 -15.77
C ASP A 16 1.94 11.02 -14.36
N VAL A 17 2.75 9.99 -14.17
CA VAL A 17 2.95 9.30 -12.90
C VAL A 17 4.43 9.11 -12.62
N GLN A 18 4.80 9.09 -11.34
CA GLN A 18 6.13 8.71 -10.90
C GLN A 18 6.04 7.73 -9.73
N TYR A 19 6.80 6.64 -9.81
CA TYR A 19 6.86 5.66 -8.74
C TYR A 19 7.94 6.01 -7.72
N PHE A 20 7.60 5.78 -6.46
CA PHE A 20 8.45 5.97 -5.30
C PHE A 20 8.50 4.67 -4.50
N GLN A 21 9.44 4.56 -3.55
CA GLN A 21 9.57 3.38 -2.69
C GLN A 21 8.24 2.96 -2.03
N TYR A 22 7.48 3.94 -1.52
CA TYR A 22 6.26 3.70 -0.74
C TYR A 22 4.97 4.09 -1.44
N GLY A 23 4.98 4.39 -2.74
CA GLY A 23 3.77 4.79 -3.44
C GLY A 23 4.00 5.30 -4.86
N ARG A 24 2.95 5.87 -5.44
CA ARG A 24 2.96 6.52 -6.75
C ARG A 24 2.38 7.93 -6.61
N LEU A 25 3.04 8.92 -7.20
CA LEU A 25 2.50 10.26 -7.38
C LEU A 25 1.89 10.38 -8.78
N GLU A 26 0.70 10.95 -8.85
CA GLU A 26 -0.07 11.14 -10.08
C GLU A 26 -0.35 12.62 -10.31
N HIS A 27 -0.12 13.11 -11.52
CA HIS A 27 -0.48 14.46 -11.92
C HIS A 27 -1.86 14.45 -12.56
N HIS A 28 -2.78 15.27 -12.02
CA HIS A 28 -4.15 15.44 -12.48
C HIS A 28 -4.36 16.84 -13.06
N PRO A 29 -4.06 17.09 -14.35
CA PRO A 29 -4.11 18.45 -14.94
C PRO A 29 -5.49 19.11 -14.87
N SER A 30 -6.57 18.31 -14.82
CA SER A 30 -7.94 18.82 -14.66
C SER A 30 -8.17 19.51 -13.31
N ASN A 31 -7.29 19.28 -12.34
CA ASN A 31 -7.34 19.87 -11.01
C ASN A 31 -6.26 20.94 -10.80
N ALA A 32 -5.68 21.45 -11.89
CA ALA A 32 -4.58 22.43 -11.83
C ALA A 32 -4.92 23.63 -10.94
N GLY A 33 -3.97 24.05 -10.12
CA GLY A 33 -4.11 25.12 -9.15
C GLY A 33 -4.91 24.77 -7.89
N THR A 34 -5.27 23.50 -7.69
CA THR A 34 -5.91 23.00 -6.46
C THR A 34 -4.96 22.05 -5.71
N PRO A 35 -5.21 21.76 -4.41
CA PRO A 35 -4.47 20.74 -3.68
C PRO A 35 -4.57 19.32 -4.27
N TYR A 36 -5.49 19.09 -5.21
CA TYR A 36 -5.75 17.81 -5.86
C TYR A 36 -5.06 17.66 -7.22
N GLU A 37 -4.21 18.62 -7.60
CA GLU A 37 -3.42 18.55 -8.84
C GLU A 37 -2.42 17.39 -8.80
N TYR A 38 -1.79 17.18 -7.65
CA TYR A 38 -0.90 16.05 -7.41
C TYR A 38 -1.47 15.18 -6.31
N GLN A 39 -1.71 13.91 -6.61
CA GLN A 39 -2.33 12.96 -5.69
C GLN A 39 -1.50 11.69 -5.57
N MET A 40 -1.54 11.09 -4.39
CA MET A 40 -1.02 9.73 -4.21
C MET A 40 -1.99 8.73 -4.79
N GLY A 41 -1.52 7.92 -5.74
CA GLY A 41 -2.29 6.82 -6.34
C GLY A 41 -2.63 5.73 -5.32
N LEU A 42 -3.68 4.96 -5.62
CA LEU A 42 -4.15 3.84 -4.78
C LEU A 42 -3.31 2.57 -5.04
N LEU A 43 -1.99 2.71 -4.99
CA LEU A 43 -1.05 1.72 -5.49
C LEU A 43 -1.11 0.39 -4.72
N ALA A 44 -1.28 0.45 -3.40
CA ALA A 44 -1.39 -0.76 -2.59
C ALA A 44 -2.71 -1.51 -2.85
N GLN A 45 -3.78 -0.79 -3.15
CA GLN A 45 -5.06 -1.39 -3.55
C GLN A 45 -4.94 -2.11 -4.92
N GLU A 46 -4.28 -1.47 -5.89
CA GLU A 46 -4.03 -2.08 -7.20
C GLU A 46 -3.17 -3.34 -7.07
N LEU A 47 -2.13 -3.29 -6.25
CA LEU A 47 -1.27 -4.43 -5.95
C LEU A 47 -2.04 -5.56 -5.24
N ALA A 48 -2.82 -5.23 -4.22
CA ALA A 48 -3.63 -6.20 -3.46
C ALA A 48 -4.58 -6.96 -4.39
N LYS A 49 -5.28 -6.23 -5.27
CA LYS A 49 -6.16 -6.85 -6.27
C LYS A 49 -5.39 -7.79 -7.20
N ALA A 50 -4.26 -7.36 -7.73
CA ALA A 50 -3.45 -8.18 -8.64
C ALA A 50 -2.91 -9.46 -7.97
N LEU A 51 -2.54 -9.38 -6.69
CA LEU A 51 -2.08 -10.53 -5.91
C LEU A 51 -3.21 -11.51 -5.58
N ALA A 52 -4.38 -11.00 -5.18
CA ALA A 52 -5.56 -11.82 -4.92
C ALA A 52 -6.02 -12.55 -6.21
N ASP A 53 -6.08 -11.85 -7.35
CA ASP A 53 -6.42 -12.40 -8.66
C ASP A 53 -5.43 -13.50 -9.11
N ARG A 54 -4.18 -13.44 -8.65
CA ARG A 54 -3.13 -14.46 -8.87
C ARG A 54 -3.14 -15.61 -7.87
N GLY A 55 -4.09 -15.62 -6.95
CA GLY A 55 -4.32 -16.70 -6.02
C GLY A 55 -3.61 -16.59 -4.68
N GLN A 56 -3.20 -15.39 -4.25
CA GLN A 56 -2.72 -15.19 -2.88
C GLN A 56 -3.90 -15.27 -1.90
N ARG A 57 -4.18 -16.50 -1.45
CA ARG A 57 -5.40 -16.83 -0.71
C ARG A 57 -5.53 -16.08 0.61
N SER A 58 -4.46 -16.01 1.41
CA SER A 58 -4.48 -15.33 2.70
C SER A 58 -4.85 -13.84 2.58
N LEU A 59 -4.35 -13.18 1.53
CA LEU A 59 -4.72 -11.79 1.23
C LEU A 59 -6.18 -11.70 0.78
N ALA A 60 -6.62 -12.58 -0.13
CA ALA A 60 -8.01 -12.57 -0.61
C ALA A 60 -9.02 -12.81 0.53
N GLU A 61 -8.70 -13.68 1.48
CA GLU A 61 -9.49 -13.91 2.68
C GLU A 61 -9.50 -12.67 3.60
N ALA A 62 -8.36 -12.02 3.79
CA ALA A 62 -8.24 -10.82 4.60
C ALA A 62 -8.96 -9.60 3.99
N MET A 63 -9.11 -9.56 2.67
CA MET A 63 -9.86 -8.52 1.94
C MET A 63 -11.38 -8.76 1.96
N ALA A 64 -11.86 -9.88 2.52
CA ALA A 64 -13.30 -10.10 2.67
C ALA A 64 -13.88 -9.12 3.70
N PRO A 65 -15.02 -8.46 3.39
CA PRO A 65 -15.65 -7.53 4.32
C PRO A 65 -16.00 -8.19 5.65
N VAL A 66 -15.75 -7.49 6.76
CA VAL A 66 -16.09 -7.95 8.10
C VAL A 66 -17.17 -7.06 8.73
N ALA A 67 -17.86 -7.58 9.75
CA ALA A 67 -18.79 -6.78 10.53
C ALA A 67 -18.04 -5.91 11.54
N ALA A 68 -18.62 -4.74 11.87
CA ALA A 68 -18.07 -3.87 12.90
C ALA A 68 -17.94 -4.63 14.24
N ASP A 69 -16.77 -4.53 14.85
CA ASP A 69 -16.50 -5.05 16.18
C ASP A 69 -15.80 -3.99 17.03
N ALA A 70 -16.53 -3.40 17.95
CA ALA A 70 -16.04 -2.31 18.80
C ALA A 70 -14.84 -2.69 19.69
N GLY A 71 -14.54 -3.97 19.83
CA GLY A 71 -13.41 -4.47 20.62
C GLY A 71 -12.07 -4.53 19.86
N ARG A 72 -12.10 -4.47 18.53
CA ARG A 72 -10.89 -4.67 17.73
C ARG A 72 -10.03 -3.43 17.57
N GLY A 73 -10.66 -2.25 17.32
CA GLY A 73 -9.94 -1.02 17.02
C GLY A 73 -10.83 0.02 16.37
N GLN A 74 -10.39 0.62 15.27
CA GLN A 74 -11.16 1.61 14.52
C GLN A 74 -11.80 0.98 13.30
N TRP A 75 -13.13 0.96 13.26
CA TRP A 75 -13.95 0.50 12.16
C TRP A 75 -14.14 1.56 11.08
N PHE A 76 -14.11 1.16 9.81
CA PHE A 76 -14.33 2.00 8.63
C PHE A 76 -15.46 1.42 7.77
N PRO A 77 -16.66 2.01 7.84
CA PRO A 77 -17.82 1.53 7.08
C PRO A 77 -17.67 1.67 5.55
N GLU A 78 -16.81 2.56 5.09
CA GLU A 78 -16.54 2.78 3.66
C GLU A 78 -15.97 1.56 2.96
N THR A 79 -15.23 0.75 3.68
CA THR A 79 -14.59 -0.46 3.15
C THR A 79 -14.98 -1.73 3.87
N ASN A 80 -15.73 -1.63 4.98
CA ASN A 80 -16.09 -2.72 5.87
C ASN A 80 -14.87 -3.47 6.44
N HIS A 81 -13.88 -2.69 6.86
CA HIS A 81 -12.66 -3.19 7.51
C HIS A 81 -12.34 -2.41 8.79
N ASP A 82 -11.58 -2.99 9.68
CA ASP A 82 -11.05 -2.29 10.84
C ASP A 82 -9.52 -2.18 10.81
N VAL A 83 -9.00 -1.23 11.59
CA VAL A 83 -7.57 -1.18 11.91
C VAL A 83 -7.43 -1.57 13.38
N SER A 84 -6.84 -2.74 13.63
CA SER A 84 -6.76 -3.34 14.95
C SER A 84 -5.80 -2.60 15.88
N SER A 85 -6.18 -2.51 17.15
CA SER A 85 -5.32 -2.00 18.22
C SER A 85 -4.34 -3.06 18.77
N ALA A 86 -4.62 -4.36 18.54
CA ALA A 86 -3.94 -5.46 19.20
C ALA A 86 -2.43 -5.53 18.90
N ASN A 87 -2.04 -5.27 17.66
CA ASN A 87 -0.66 -5.40 17.20
C ASN A 87 0.04 -4.04 17.00
N GLY A 88 -0.65 -2.94 17.33
CA GLY A 88 -0.13 -1.57 17.26
C GLY A 88 -0.35 -0.88 15.91
N PHE A 89 -0.99 -1.52 14.93
CA PHE A 89 -1.23 -0.93 13.60
C PHE A 89 -2.11 0.31 13.69
N LEU A 90 -3.16 0.31 14.53
CA LEU A 90 -4.01 1.49 14.73
C LEU A 90 -3.20 2.69 15.23
N ARG A 91 -2.33 2.48 16.21
CA ARG A 91 -1.49 3.56 16.72
C ARG A 91 -0.55 4.09 15.64
N TYR A 92 0.13 3.18 14.93
CA TYR A 92 1.02 3.56 13.83
C TYR A 92 0.28 4.36 12.75
N PHE A 93 -0.89 3.89 12.34
CA PHE A 93 -1.77 4.56 11.37
C PHE A 93 -2.10 5.99 11.81
N VAL A 94 -2.58 6.17 13.05
CA VAL A 94 -2.95 7.50 13.59
C VAL A 94 -1.73 8.42 13.68
N ASP A 95 -0.62 7.93 14.23
CA ASP A 95 0.59 8.73 14.46
C ASP A 95 1.28 9.15 13.14
N HIS A 96 0.99 8.48 12.02
CA HIS A 96 1.63 8.72 10.72
C HIS A 96 0.69 9.30 9.65
N GLY A 97 -0.43 9.92 10.05
CA GLY A 97 -1.28 10.71 9.16
C GLY A 97 -2.60 10.06 8.76
N GLY A 98 -2.94 8.91 9.32
CA GLY A 98 -4.26 8.31 9.19
C GLY A 98 -4.75 8.18 7.74
N LEU A 99 -6.03 8.50 7.52
CA LEU A 99 -6.65 8.40 6.20
C LEU A 99 -5.97 9.24 5.12
N ASP A 100 -5.45 10.41 5.47
CA ASP A 100 -4.81 11.30 4.49
C ASP A 100 -3.55 10.66 3.90
N ALA A 101 -2.77 9.95 4.73
CA ALA A 101 -1.56 9.27 4.28
C ALA A 101 -1.87 7.90 3.69
N PHE A 102 -2.62 7.05 4.40
CA PHE A 102 -2.78 5.63 4.07
C PHE A 102 -3.99 5.34 3.18
N GLY A 103 -5.03 6.19 3.19
CA GLY A 103 -6.35 5.84 2.71
C GLY A 103 -7.07 4.88 3.66
N TYR A 104 -8.22 4.37 3.25
CA TYR A 104 -8.99 3.40 4.03
C TYR A 104 -8.29 2.04 4.10
N PRO A 105 -8.44 1.27 5.21
CA PRO A 105 -8.04 -0.13 5.23
C PRO A 105 -8.85 -0.92 4.20
N ILE A 106 -8.21 -1.85 3.50
CA ILE A 106 -8.82 -2.71 2.48
C ILE A 106 -8.61 -4.19 2.78
N SER A 107 -8.06 -4.48 3.93
CA SER A 107 -7.96 -5.83 4.49
C SER A 107 -7.96 -5.77 6.02
N GLU A 108 -8.27 -6.90 6.63
CA GLU A 108 -7.90 -7.16 8.01
C GLU A 108 -6.39 -7.41 8.13
N GLU A 109 -5.88 -7.43 9.38
CA GLU A 109 -4.54 -7.96 9.64
C GLU A 109 -4.50 -9.45 9.30
N PHE A 110 -3.45 -9.89 8.61
CA PHE A 110 -3.24 -11.32 8.31
C PHE A 110 -1.77 -11.69 8.32
N GLN A 111 -1.49 -12.97 8.57
CA GLN A 111 -0.14 -13.50 8.55
C GLN A 111 0.24 -13.93 7.14
N ASP A 112 1.38 -13.43 6.66
CA ASP A 112 2.00 -13.80 5.39
C ASP A 112 3.44 -14.25 5.66
N GLY A 113 3.65 -15.55 5.77
CA GLY A 113 4.90 -16.12 6.23
C GLY A 113 5.21 -15.70 7.67
N ASP A 114 6.35 -15.06 7.89
CA ASP A 114 6.81 -14.54 9.19
C ASP A 114 6.36 -13.09 9.47
N THR A 115 5.56 -12.51 8.58
CA THR A 115 5.22 -11.09 8.59
C THR A 115 3.71 -10.90 8.74
N LEU A 116 3.29 -10.15 9.76
CA LEU A 116 1.94 -9.66 9.89
C LEU A 116 1.76 -8.46 8.95
N ARG A 117 0.68 -8.44 8.17
CA ARG A 117 0.39 -7.40 7.18
C ARG A 117 -1.00 -6.85 7.34
N GLN A 118 -1.17 -5.57 6.96
CA GLN A 118 -2.47 -4.96 6.69
C GLN A 118 -2.36 -4.05 5.48
N TYR A 119 -3.28 -4.18 4.55
CA TYR A 119 -3.35 -3.37 3.34
C TYR A 119 -4.30 -2.19 3.54
N PHE A 120 -3.83 -1.04 3.10
CA PHE A 120 -4.60 0.20 2.94
C PHE A 120 -4.63 0.56 1.47
N GLN A 121 -5.42 1.55 1.09
CA GLN A 121 -5.52 1.95 -0.31
C GLN A 121 -4.18 2.42 -0.90
N ARG A 122 -3.34 3.12 -0.12
CA ARG A 122 -2.08 3.72 -0.59
C ARG A 122 -0.83 3.00 -0.09
N HIS A 123 -0.87 2.42 1.10
CA HIS A 123 0.28 1.79 1.78
C HIS A 123 -0.04 0.41 2.30
N ILE A 124 1.01 -0.35 2.61
CA ILE A 124 0.92 -1.63 3.30
C ILE A 124 1.73 -1.50 4.58
N LEU A 125 1.12 -1.76 5.72
CA LEU A 125 1.81 -1.90 6.98
C LEU A 125 2.27 -3.34 7.17
N VAL A 126 3.49 -3.50 7.67
CA VAL A 126 4.12 -4.78 7.92
C VAL A 126 4.78 -4.80 9.29
N LYS A 127 4.74 -5.96 9.94
CA LYS A 127 5.37 -6.18 11.24
C LYS A 127 5.92 -7.60 11.31
N LYS A 128 7.21 -7.74 11.57
CA LYS A 128 7.84 -9.02 11.92
C LYS A 128 7.90 -9.19 13.44
N ALA A 129 7.97 -10.42 13.89
CA ALA A 129 8.09 -10.71 15.32
C ALA A 129 9.35 -10.03 15.90
N GLY A 130 9.15 -9.26 16.98
CA GLY A 130 10.22 -8.53 17.66
C GLY A 130 10.74 -7.28 16.92
N GLN A 131 10.10 -6.87 15.83
CA GLN A 131 10.45 -5.66 15.07
C GLN A 131 9.35 -4.60 15.17
N ASP A 132 9.72 -3.36 14.87
CA ASP A 132 8.79 -2.25 14.75
C ASP A 132 7.92 -2.40 13.50
N ILE A 133 6.82 -1.65 13.47
CA ILE A 133 5.95 -1.56 12.31
C ILE A 133 6.62 -0.69 11.26
N GLU A 134 6.62 -1.18 10.02
CA GLU A 134 7.16 -0.48 8.87
C GLU A 134 6.13 -0.40 7.73
N ARG A 135 6.37 0.48 6.78
CA ARG A 135 5.67 0.50 5.50
C ARG A 135 6.40 -0.39 4.50
N ALA A 136 5.68 -1.27 3.83
CA ALA A 136 6.25 -2.06 2.74
C ALA A 136 6.65 -1.16 1.55
N TRP A 137 7.63 -1.61 0.77
CA TRP A 137 8.09 -0.90 -0.43
C TRP A 137 7.17 -1.16 -1.63
N VAL A 138 5.92 -0.73 -1.48
CA VAL A 138 4.82 -1.03 -2.41
C VAL A 138 5.12 -0.62 -3.86
N GLY A 139 5.91 0.42 -4.08
CA GLY A 139 6.32 0.84 -5.43
C GLY A 139 7.17 -0.20 -6.14
N PHE A 140 8.14 -0.79 -5.45
CA PHE A 140 8.95 -1.87 -6.00
C PHE A 140 8.13 -3.13 -6.27
N ASP A 141 7.29 -3.53 -5.30
CA ASP A 141 6.44 -4.72 -5.42
C ASP A 141 5.46 -4.57 -6.60
N TYR A 142 4.87 -3.39 -6.74
CA TYR A 142 3.96 -3.11 -7.86
C TYR A 142 4.65 -3.21 -9.21
N LEU A 143 5.79 -2.54 -9.37
CA LEU A 143 6.54 -2.57 -10.63
C LEU A 143 7.01 -3.98 -10.98
N ALA A 144 7.49 -4.75 -10.01
CA ALA A 144 7.94 -6.12 -10.21
C ALA A 144 6.79 -7.07 -10.55
N ILE A 145 5.67 -6.97 -9.84
CA ILE A 145 4.57 -7.93 -9.92
C ILE A 145 3.57 -7.55 -11.02
N VAL A 146 3.12 -6.30 -11.04
CA VAL A 146 2.03 -5.87 -11.92
C VAL A 146 2.53 -5.42 -13.28
N ARG A 147 3.61 -4.65 -13.29
CA ARG A 147 4.19 -4.12 -14.54
C ARG A 147 5.19 -5.05 -15.19
N SER A 148 5.59 -6.12 -14.52
CA SER A 148 6.64 -7.05 -14.98
C SER A 148 7.93 -6.29 -15.40
N ALA A 149 8.14 -5.11 -14.84
CA ALA A 149 9.34 -4.33 -15.07
C ALA A 149 10.49 -4.94 -14.26
N ARG A 150 11.65 -5.05 -14.86
CA ARG A 150 12.87 -5.37 -14.10
C ARG A 150 13.22 -4.14 -13.27
N VAL A 151 12.89 -4.19 -11.98
CA VAL A 151 13.22 -3.13 -11.04
C VAL A 151 14.40 -3.59 -10.21
N CYS A 152 15.46 -2.80 -10.23
CA CYS A 152 16.62 -3.03 -9.39
C CYS A 152 16.24 -2.80 -7.91
N HIS A 153 16.07 -3.88 -7.16
CA HIS A 153 15.78 -3.79 -5.73
C HIS A 153 17.11 -3.73 -4.94
N PRO A 154 17.37 -2.67 -4.17
CA PRO A 154 18.65 -2.51 -3.49
C PRO A 154 18.95 -3.57 -2.41
N LEU A 155 17.94 -4.33 -1.95
CA LEU A 155 18.08 -5.38 -0.95
C LEU A 155 18.05 -6.81 -1.52
N HIS A 156 17.66 -6.98 -2.78
CA HIS A 156 17.71 -8.25 -3.47
C HIS A 156 18.62 -8.09 -4.67
N ASN A 157 19.77 -8.74 -4.60
CA ASN A 157 20.79 -8.77 -5.65
C ASN A 157 20.24 -9.45 -6.91
N VAL A 158 19.28 -8.80 -7.59
CA VAL A 158 18.80 -9.19 -8.89
C VAL A 158 19.63 -8.37 -9.88
N ASP A 159 20.36 -9.04 -10.76
CA ASP A 159 21.23 -8.46 -11.77
C ASP A 159 20.58 -7.24 -12.43
N CYS A 160 20.98 -6.05 -11.97
CA CYS A 160 20.70 -4.81 -12.67
C CYS A 160 21.62 -4.78 -13.88
N PRO A 161 21.10 -4.60 -15.11
CA PRO A 161 21.95 -4.38 -16.25
C PRO A 161 22.79 -3.11 -16.05
N PRO A 162 24.03 -3.07 -16.56
CA PRO A 162 24.92 -1.93 -16.49
C PRO A 162 24.33 -0.69 -17.11
#